data_04b340b30ca2cee743e20d528b088d30
#
_entry.id   04b340b30ca2cee743e20d528b088d30
#
_cell.length_a   1.000
_cell.length_b   1.000
_cell.length_c   1.000
_cell.angle_alpha   90.00
_cell.angle_beta   90.00
_cell.angle_gamma   90.00
#
_symmetry.space_group_name_H-M   'P 1'
#
loop_
_entity.id
_entity.type
_entity.pdbx_description
1 polymer ?
#
loop_
_entity_poly.entity_id
_entity_poly.type
_entity_poly.pdbx_seq_one_letter_code
_entity_poly.pdbx_strand_id
1 'polypeptide(L)'
;MSQAGWIAAAVLAGLGLLGFVLRRHLFAAFGYELQRIEPQRSAHEELRGAVDDFRRDGQVVREDRARIGGLFDLEELEVSDVMVHRTNMRSVNADDPPEAVVREILQSPHTRMPLWKGSLDNIVGVLHAKDLLRALNEVGNDFSRIDVMKIASRPWFVPDTTTLQEQLNAFLRRKAHFAIVVDEYGEVEGLVTLEDIIEEIVGEIADEHDIDIQGVKQEADGSVVVDGTVSIRDLNRALDWHLPDEEATTIAGLVIHEAQSIPDEKQAFTFHGKRFVVMKRDKNRIARLRIKPAMLGE
;
A
#
# COMPACT_ATOMS: atom_id res chain seq x y z
N MET A 1 -6.12 67.34 12.50
CA MET A 1 -7.16 66.86 11.53
C MET A 1 -8.33 67.76 11.66
N SER A 2 -8.74 68.47 10.58
CA SER A 2 -9.79 69.49 10.59
C SER A 2 -11.19 68.85 10.74
N GLN A 3 -12.15 69.58 11.34
CA GLN A 3 -13.55 69.11 11.48
C GLN A 3 -14.17 68.63 10.15
N ALA A 4 -13.73 69.18 9.02
CA ALA A 4 -14.14 68.74 7.67
C ALA A 4 -13.76 67.28 7.35
N GLY A 5 -12.63 66.78 7.87
CA GLY A 5 -12.20 65.37 7.65
C GLY A 5 -13.09 64.36 8.35
N TRP A 6 -13.60 64.69 9.53
CA TRP A 6 -14.51 63.80 10.27
C TRP A 6 -15.91 63.72 9.64
N ILE A 7 -16.39 64.82 9.08
CA ILE A 7 -17.69 64.88 8.38
C ILE A 7 -17.62 64.07 7.10
N ALA A 8 -16.53 64.18 6.33
CA ALA A 8 -16.34 63.38 5.11
C ALA A 8 -16.25 61.85 5.38
N ALA A 9 -15.55 61.48 6.44
CA ALA A 9 -15.45 60.05 6.85
C ALA A 9 -16.80 59.49 7.32
N ALA A 10 -17.60 60.27 8.05
CA ALA A 10 -18.93 59.87 8.51
C ALA A 10 -19.91 59.72 7.35
N VAL A 11 -19.85 60.61 6.34
CA VAL A 11 -20.69 60.53 5.13
C VAL A 11 -20.32 59.30 4.28
N LEU A 12 -19.04 58.99 4.10
CA LEU A 12 -18.61 57.81 3.36
C LEU A 12 -18.97 56.50 4.09
N ALA A 13 -18.86 56.45 5.42
CA ALA A 13 -19.31 55.32 6.21
C ALA A 13 -20.85 55.14 6.15
N GLY A 14 -21.61 56.21 6.16
CA GLY A 14 -23.06 56.19 6.02
C GLY A 14 -23.53 55.72 4.64
N LEU A 15 -22.87 56.15 3.56
CA LEU A 15 -23.13 55.69 2.20
C LEU A 15 -22.77 54.23 2.01
N GLY A 16 -21.68 53.74 2.64
CA GLY A 16 -21.32 52.31 2.64
C GLY A 16 -22.35 51.43 3.34
N LEU A 17 -22.85 51.89 4.52
CA LEU A 17 -23.90 51.18 5.26
C LEU A 17 -25.24 51.17 4.51
N LEU A 18 -25.61 52.31 3.90
CA LEU A 18 -26.82 52.42 3.09
C LEU A 18 -26.78 51.50 1.85
N GLY A 19 -25.62 51.47 1.17
CA GLY A 19 -25.36 50.57 0.05
C GLY A 19 -25.44 49.09 0.44
N PHE A 20 -24.93 48.74 1.63
CA PHE A 20 -25.01 47.37 2.14
C PHE A 20 -26.43 46.95 2.51
N VAL A 21 -27.20 47.84 3.15
CA VAL A 21 -28.61 47.59 3.50
C VAL A 21 -29.49 47.51 2.24
N LEU A 22 -29.30 48.45 1.28
CA LEU A 22 -30.04 48.39 0.00
C LEU A 22 -29.73 47.13 -0.80
N ARG A 23 -28.48 46.72 -0.85
CA ARG A 23 -28.06 45.46 -1.51
C ARG A 23 -28.72 44.27 -0.87
N ARG A 24 -28.82 44.20 0.47
CA ARG A 24 -29.49 43.12 1.19
C ARG A 24 -31.00 43.08 0.94
N HIS A 25 -31.67 44.25 0.85
CA HIS A 25 -33.10 44.32 0.55
C HIS A 25 -33.40 44.07 -0.93
N LEU A 26 -32.54 44.48 -1.85
CA LEU A 26 -32.71 44.16 -3.27
C LEU A 26 -32.55 42.63 -3.52
N PHE A 27 -31.57 41.98 -2.88
CA PHE A 27 -31.43 40.52 -2.99
C PHE A 27 -32.63 39.78 -2.38
N ALA A 28 -33.22 40.27 -1.29
CA ALA A 28 -34.41 39.66 -0.70
C ALA A 28 -35.66 39.87 -1.55
N ALA A 29 -35.80 41.03 -2.26
CA ALA A 29 -36.96 41.34 -3.08
C ALA A 29 -36.96 40.60 -4.44
N PHE A 30 -35.82 40.17 -4.94
CA PHE A 30 -35.71 39.42 -6.20
C PHE A 30 -35.78 37.90 -6.05
N GLY A 31 -35.98 37.35 -4.84
CA GLY A 31 -36.17 35.93 -4.63
C GLY A 31 -34.98 35.04 -5.04
N TYR A 32 -33.80 35.63 -5.20
CA TYR A 32 -32.58 34.85 -5.35
C TYR A 32 -32.17 34.35 -3.97
N GLU A 33 -32.75 33.24 -3.57
CA GLU A 33 -32.18 32.36 -2.59
C GLU A 33 -30.81 31.95 -3.18
N LEU A 34 -29.74 32.46 -2.59
CA LEU A 34 -28.42 31.88 -2.84
C LEU A 34 -28.53 30.45 -2.31
N GLN A 35 -28.96 29.56 -3.18
CA GLN A 35 -28.73 28.12 -2.99
C GLN A 35 -27.22 28.01 -2.75
N ARG A 36 -26.84 27.68 -1.52
CA ARG A 36 -25.50 27.24 -1.22
C ARG A 36 -25.26 26.11 -2.21
N ILE A 37 -24.46 26.37 -3.23
CA ILE A 37 -23.92 25.32 -4.07
C ILE A 37 -23.05 24.54 -3.09
N GLU A 38 -23.62 23.53 -2.46
CA GLU A 38 -22.79 22.51 -1.83
C GLU A 38 -21.91 21.97 -2.95
N PRO A 39 -20.59 21.88 -2.75
CA PRO A 39 -19.75 21.28 -3.76
C PRO A 39 -20.39 19.93 -4.08
N GLN A 40 -20.77 19.73 -5.34
CA GLN A 40 -21.29 18.45 -5.78
C GLN A 40 -20.21 17.44 -5.41
N ARG A 41 -20.52 16.58 -4.46
CA ARG A 41 -19.65 15.44 -4.15
C ARG A 41 -19.46 14.70 -5.46
N SER A 42 -18.22 14.35 -5.77
CA SER A 42 -17.96 13.54 -6.95
C SER A 42 -18.77 12.24 -6.82
N ALA A 43 -19.20 11.65 -7.95
CA ALA A 43 -19.93 10.38 -7.92
C ALA A 43 -19.17 9.32 -7.10
N HIS A 44 -17.85 9.41 -7.06
CA HIS A 44 -16.96 8.57 -6.24
C HIS A 44 -17.10 8.83 -4.74
N GLU A 45 -17.22 10.10 -4.29
CA GLU A 45 -17.48 10.43 -2.88
C GLU A 45 -18.85 9.97 -2.42
N GLU A 46 -19.86 10.04 -3.28
CA GLU A 46 -21.20 9.52 -2.99
C GLU A 46 -21.18 7.99 -2.87
N LEU A 47 -20.48 7.29 -3.77
CA LEU A 47 -20.32 5.84 -3.71
C LEU A 47 -19.49 5.40 -2.49
N ARG A 48 -18.39 6.09 -2.16
CA ARG A 48 -17.63 5.86 -0.91
C ARG A 48 -18.54 6.02 0.32
N GLY A 49 -19.34 7.09 0.35
CA GLY A 49 -20.31 7.34 1.42
C GLY A 49 -21.36 6.23 1.54
N ALA A 50 -21.90 5.75 0.41
CA ALA A 50 -22.85 4.64 0.38
C ALA A 50 -22.22 3.34 0.91
N VAL A 51 -21.00 3.01 0.51
CA VAL A 51 -20.25 1.83 1.01
C VAL A 51 -19.99 1.93 2.52
N ASP A 52 -19.71 3.14 3.03
CA ASP A 52 -19.53 3.39 4.46
C ASP A 52 -20.83 3.28 5.27
N ASP A 53 -21.96 3.65 4.68
CA ASP A 53 -23.30 3.49 5.30
C ASP A 53 -23.73 2.02 5.36
N PHE A 54 -23.48 1.22 4.32
CA PHE A 54 -23.70 -0.24 4.33
C PHE A 54 -22.84 -0.96 5.39
N ARG A 55 -21.72 -0.39 5.79
CA ARG A 55 -20.90 -0.89 6.90
C ARG A 55 -21.63 -0.83 8.24
N ARG A 56 -22.38 0.25 8.50
CA ARG A 56 -23.14 0.40 9.78
C ARG A 56 -24.21 -0.66 9.94
N ASP A 57 -24.67 -1.21 8.82
CA ASP A 57 -25.68 -2.26 8.79
C ASP A 57 -25.09 -3.69 8.74
N GLY A 58 -23.76 -3.86 8.79
CA GLY A 58 -23.09 -5.16 8.82
C GLY A 58 -23.20 -5.97 7.53
N GLN A 59 -23.54 -5.33 6.39
CA GLN A 59 -23.82 -6.01 5.11
C GLN A 59 -22.58 -6.16 4.21
N VAL A 60 -21.49 -5.43 4.47
CA VAL A 60 -20.25 -5.48 3.65
C VAL A 60 -19.11 -6.00 4.50
N VAL A 61 -18.46 -7.07 4.03
CA VAL A 61 -17.26 -7.63 4.66
C VAL A 61 -16.12 -6.62 4.56
N ARG A 62 -15.27 -6.56 5.59
CA ARG A 62 -14.19 -5.58 5.71
C ARG A 62 -13.23 -5.59 4.50
N GLU A 63 -12.98 -6.77 3.95
CA GLU A 63 -12.13 -6.99 2.78
C GLU A 63 -12.73 -6.44 1.48
N ASP A 64 -14.04 -6.63 1.26
CA ASP A 64 -14.71 -6.09 0.07
C ASP A 64 -14.68 -4.56 0.05
N ARG A 65 -14.73 -3.93 1.22
CA ARG A 65 -14.60 -2.48 1.34
C ARG A 65 -13.20 -1.99 0.97
N ALA A 66 -12.15 -2.69 1.43
CA ALA A 66 -10.76 -2.34 1.10
C ALA A 66 -10.56 -2.42 -0.42
N ARG A 67 -11.07 -3.48 -1.06
CA ARG A 67 -11.03 -3.67 -2.52
C ARG A 67 -11.79 -2.58 -3.29
N ILE A 68 -12.97 -2.19 -2.81
CA ILE A 68 -13.74 -1.09 -3.41
C ILE A 68 -12.99 0.24 -3.23
N GLY A 69 -12.38 0.47 -2.06
CA GLY A 69 -11.50 1.61 -1.81
C GLY A 69 -10.35 1.66 -2.80
N GLY A 70 -9.59 0.57 -2.93
CA GLY A 70 -8.47 0.46 -3.86
C GLY A 70 -8.86 0.73 -5.33
N LEU A 71 -10.08 0.34 -5.75
CA LEU A 71 -10.57 0.68 -7.09
C LEU A 71 -10.74 2.18 -7.30
N PHE A 72 -11.16 2.93 -6.29
CA PHE A 72 -11.28 4.39 -6.38
C PHE A 72 -9.93 5.08 -6.32
N ASP A 73 -8.97 4.50 -5.57
CA ASP A 73 -7.64 5.05 -5.43
C ASP A 73 -6.84 4.98 -6.74
N LEU A 74 -7.18 4.06 -7.66
CA LEU A 74 -6.55 3.96 -8.98
C LEU A 74 -6.68 5.21 -9.87
N GLU A 75 -7.70 6.04 -9.66
CA GLU A 75 -7.88 7.30 -10.41
C GLU A 75 -7.02 8.44 -9.82
N GLU A 76 -6.67 8.34 -8.54
CA GLU A 76 -5.93 9.37 -7.80
C GLU A 76 -4.44 9.06 -7.75
N LEU A 77 -4.04 7.77 -7.75
CA LEU A 77 -2.64 7.34 -7.72
C LEU A 77 -2.01 7.34 -9.11
N GLU A 78 -0.74 7.72 -9.14
CA GLU A 78 0.10 7.69 -10.34
C GLU A 78 1.04 6.48 -10.32
N VAL A 79 1.61 6.15 -11.47
CA VAL A 79 2.59 5.07 -11.61
C VAL A 79 3.80 5.29 -10.71
N SER A 80 4.21 6.55 -10.49
CA SER A 80 5.29 6.95 -9.57
C SER A 80 5.07 6.47 -8.13
N ASP A 81 3.80 6.32 -7.69
CA ASP A 81 3.47 5.94 -6.31
C ASP A 81 3.71 4.46 -6.03
N VAL A 82 3.60 3.61 -7.06
CA VAL A 82 3.66 2.13 -6.92
C VAL A 82 4.82 1.47 -7.64
N MET A 83 5.54 2.20 -8.51
CA MET A 83 6.63 1.64 -9.30
C MET A 83 7.78 1.12 -8.43
N VAL A 84 8.45 0.08 -8.91
CA VAL A 84 9.77 -0.29 -8.40
C VAL A 84 10.77 0.75 -8.86
N HIS A 85 11.20 1.62 -7.95
CA HIS A 85 12.15 2.70 -8.25
C HIS A 85 13.47 2.17 -8.80
N ARG A 86 14.13 2.93 -9.70
CA ARG A 86 15.37 2.55 -10.40
C ARG A 86 16.50 2.04 -9.50
N THR A 87 16.57 2.52 -8.25
CA THR A 87 17.57 2.06 -7.27
C THR A 87 17.35 0.62 -6.81
N ASN A 88 16.12 0.13 -6.88
CA ASN A 88 15.71 -1.22 -6.49
C ASN A 88 15.47 -2.12 -7.72
N MET A 89 15.44 -1.53 -8.92
CA MET A 89 15.21 -2.22 -10.16
C MET A 89 16.39 -3.12 -10.50
N ARG A 90 16.16 -4.42 -10.61
CA ARG A 90 17.16 -5.33 -11.16
C ARG A 90 17.15 -5.25 -12.67
N SER A 91 18.31 -5.00 -13.26
CA SER A 91 18.52 -4.90 -14.70
C SER A 91 19.90 -5.43 -15.06
N VAL A 92 20.10 -5.86 -16.29
CA VAL A 92 21.31 -6.52 -16.76
C VAL A 92 21.98 -5.72 -17.87
N ASN A 93 23.29 -5.61 -17.82
CA ASN A 93 24.05 -4.97 -18.88
C ASN A 93 24.15 -5.88 -20.11
N ALA A 94 23.56 -5.46 -21.24
CA ALA A 94 23.58 -6.22 -22.49
C ALA A 94 24.96 -6.25 -23.17
N ASP A 95 25.91 -5.43 -22.73
CA ASP A 95 27.29 -5.42 -23.23
C ASP A 95 28.18 -6.46 -22.52
N ASP A 96 27.70 -7.10 -21.45
CA ASP A 96 28.42 -8.15 -20.73
C ASP A 96 28.47 -9.45 -21.57
N PRO A 97 29.47 -10.32 -21.32
CA PRO A 97 29.55 -11.61 -21.97
C PRO A 97 28.25 -12.43 -21.81
N PRO A 98 27.79 -13.11 -22.89
CA PRO A 98 26.53 -13.86 -22.84
C PRO A 98 26.39 -14.81 -21.65
N GLU A 99 27.48 -15.46 -21.24
CA GLU A 99 27.48 -16.37 -20.10
C GLU A 99 27.21 -15.66 -18.77
N ALA A 100 27.69 -14.41 -18.62
CA ALA A 100 27.46 -13.59 -17.43
C ALA A 100 25.99 -13.14 -17.40
N VAL A 101 25.47 -12.61 -18.50
CA VAL A 101 24.07 -12.19 -18.66
C VAL A 101 23.11 -13.36 -18.37
N VAL A 102 23.35 -14.51 -18.99
CA VAL A 102 22.51 -15.71 -18.77
C VAL A 102 22.52 -16.14 -17.31
N ARG A 103 23.70 -16.16 -16.67
CA ARG A 103 23.83 -16.55 -15.26
C ARG A 103 23.09 -15.60 -14.34
N GLU A 104 23.21 -14.30 -14.55
CA GLU A 104 22.54 -13.28 -13.76
C GLU A 104 21.00 -13.41 -13.86
N ILE A 105 20.49 -13.61 -15.06
CA ILE A 105 19.05 -13.78 -15.27
C ILE A 105 18.52 -15.06 -14.61
N LEU A 106 19.25 -16.17 -14.73
CA LEU A 106 18.86 -17.45 -14.13
C LEU A 106 18.92 -17.44 -12.59
N GLN A 107 19.73 -16.56 -12.00
CA GLN A 107 19.82 -16.38 -10.53
C GLN A 107 18.80 -15.36 -10.00
N SER A 108 18.14 -14.60 -10.88
CA SER A 108 17.14 -13.62 -10.49
C SER A 108 15.83 -14.31 -10.05
N PRO A 109 15.19 -13.83 -8.99
CA PRO A 109 13.84 -14.28 -8.63
C PRO A 109 12.77 -13.77 -9.63
N HIS A 110 13.11 -12.77 -10.47
CA HIS A 110 12.18 -12.11 -11.36
C HIS A 110 12.11 -12.79 -12.73
N THR A 111 10.92 -12.87 -13.30
CA THR A 111 10.68 -13.49 -14.60
C THR A 111 11.01 -12.59 -15.79
N ARG A 112 11.10 -11.28 -15.56
CA ARG A 112 11.43 -10.28 -16.59
C ARG A 112 12.55 -9.37 -16.11
N MET A 113 13.54 -9.17 -16.95
CA MET A 113 14.72 -8.35 -16.65
C MET A 113 14.92 -7.30 -17.75
N PRO A 114 14.95 -6.01 -17.41
CA PRO A 114 15.40 -4.97 -18.33
C PRO A 114 16.85 -5.19 -18.74
N LEU A 115 17.13 -5.02 -20.02
CA LEU A 115 18.48 -5.02 -20.56
C LEU A 115 18.86 -3.58 -20.93
N TRP A 116 19.96 -3.09 -20.37
CA TRP A 116 20.47 -1.76 -20.69
C TRP A 116 21.83 -1.85 -21.42
N LYS A 117 22.20 -0.77 -22.11
CA LYS A 117 23.45 -0.70 -22.85
C LYS A 117 24.12 0.66 -22.69
N GLY A 118 25.35 0.67 -22.19
CA GLY A 118 26.13 1.88 -21.95
C GLY A 118 25.68 2.66 -20.73
N SER A 119 24.37 2.96 -20.56
CA SER A 119 23.77 3.63 -19.41
C SER A 119 22.49 2.91 -18.98
N LEU A 120 22.15 2.99 -17.69
CA LEU A 120 20.87 2.49 -17.16
C LEU A 120 19.65 3.15 -17.80
N ASP A 121 19.78 4.39 -18.28
CA ASP A 121 18.71 5.10 -18.96
C ASP A 121 18.48 4.59 -20.39
N ASN A 122 19.44 3.84 -20.94
CA ASN A 122 19.32 3.25 -22.25
C ASN A 122 18.86 1.79 -22.17
N ILE A 123 17.59 1.58 -21.86
CA ILE A 123 16.97 0.25 -21.87
C ILE A 123 16.72 -0.17 -23.31
N VAL A 124 17.43 -1.20 -23.76
CA VAL A 124 17.41 -1.69 -25.16
C VAL A 124 16.48 -2.90 -25.34
N GLY A 125 16.04 -3.54 -24.25
CA GLY A 125 15.18 -4.72 -24.32
C GLY A 125 14.66 -5.14 -22.96
N VAL A 126 13.70 -6.05 -22.97
CA VAL A 126 13.23 -6.78 -21.79
C VAL A 126 13.29 -8.26 -22.07
N LEU A 127 14.09 -8.99 -21.30
CA LEU A 127 14.27 -10.44 -21.47
C LEU A 127 13.37 -11.19 -20.50
N HIS A 128 12.58 -12.11 -21.04
CA HIS A 128 11.77 -13.02 -20.24
C HIS A 128 12.54 -14.32 -19.98
N ALA A 129 12.66 -14.74 -18.72
CA ALA A 129 13.40 -15.95 -18.33
C ALA A 129 12.93 -17.22 -19.06
N LYS A 130 11.62 -17.35 -19.35
CA LYS A 130 11.09 -18.46 -20.13
C LYS A 130 11.59 -18.50 -21.58
N ASP A 131 11.76 -17.33 -22.21
CA ASP A 131 12.23 -17.27 -23.58
C ASP A 131 13.74 -17.55 -23.63
N LEU A 132 14.48 -17.11 -22.62
CA LEU A 132 15.88 -17.49 -22.44
C LEU A 132 16.06 -19.00 -22.27
N LEU A 133 15.23 -19.65 -21.41
CA LEU A 133 15.29 -21.10 -21.21
C LEU A 133 14.99 -21.87 -22.50
N ARG A 134 14.06 -21.36 -23.32
CA ARG A 134 13.76 -21.97 -24.63
C ARG A 134 14.95 -21.86 -25.57
N ALA A 135 15.56 -20.68 -25.68
CA ALA A 135 16.73 -20.47 -26.51
C ALA A 135 17.95 -21.30 -26.05
N LEU A 136 18.15 -21.43 -24.73
CA LEU A 136 19.21 -22.28 -24.19
C LEU A 136 19.03 -23.75 -24.59
N ASN A 137 17.82 -24.26 -24.53
CA ASN A 137 17.52 -25.63 -24.94
C ASN A 137 17.82 -25.87 -26.44
N GLU A 138 17.55 -24.88 -27.31
CA GLU A 138 17.83 -24.94 -28.74
C GLU A 138 19.33 -25.00 -29.06
N VAL A 139 20.17 -24.37 -28.26
CA VAL A 139 21.65 -24.38 -28.43
C VAL A 139 22.37 -25.43 -27.57
N GLY A 140 21.60 -26.36 -26.97
CA GLY A 140 22.18 -27.44 -26.13
C GLY A 140 22.83 -26.96 -24.85
N ASN A 141 22.29 -25.88 -24.24
CA ASN A 141 22.79 -25.21 -23.03
C ASN A 141 24.20 -24.59 -23.17
N ASP A 142 24.61 -24.28 -24.39
CA ASP A 142 25.84 -23.54 -24.64
C ASP A 142 25.57 -22.05 -24.53
N PHE A 143 25.90 -21.47 -23.36
CA PHE A 143 25.64 -20.07 -23.04
C PHE A 143 26.38 -19.10 -23.98
N SER A 144 27.55 -19.50 -24.50
CA SER A 144 28.35 -18.67 -25.40
C SER A 144 27.66 -18.39 -26.76
N ARG A 145 26.68 -19.23 -27.12
CA ARG A 145 25.93 -19.12 -28.36
C ARG A 145 24.64 -18.33 -28.23
N ILE A 146 24.32 -17.85 -27.04
CA ILE A 146 23.11 -17.07 -26.78
C ILE A 146 23.32 -15.61 -27.21
N ASP A 147 22.43 -15.12 -28.04
CA ASP A 147 22.30 -13.71 -28.36
C ASP A 147 21.06 -13.15 -27.65
N VAL A 148 21.29 -12.55 -26.49
CA VAL A 148 20.20 -12.03 -25.63
C VAL A 148 19.37 -10.96 -26.33
N MET A 149 19.97 -10.18 -27.25
CA MET A 149 19.28 -9.13 -27.99
C MET A 149 18.28 -9.69 -29.02
N LYS A 150 18.51 -10.90 -29.53
CA LYS A 150 17.56 -11.57 -30.43
C LYS A 150 16.35 -12.15 -29.70
N ILE A 151 16.54 -12.47 -28.41
CA ILE A 151 15.51 -13.08 -27.57
C ILE A 151 14.67 -12.00 -26.89
N ALA A 152 15.31 -10.87 -26.53
CA ALA A 152 14.65 -9.78 -25.81
C ALA A 152 13.51 -9.15 -26.62
N SER A 153 12.43 -8.87 -25.95
CA SER A 153 11.33 -8.08 -26.49
C SER A 153 11.65 -6.57 -26.43
N ARG A 154 10.98 -5.78 -27.27
CA ARG A 154 11.10 -4.31 -27.22
C ARG A 154 10.57 -3.80 -25.90
N PRO A 155 11.29 -2.86 -25.23
CA PRO A 155 10.78 -2.25 -24.02
C PRO A 155 9.55 -1.39 -24.35
N TRP A 156 8.62 -1.35 -23.42
CA TRP A 156 7.49 -0.44 -23.45
C TRP A 156 7.69 0.59 -22.34
N PHE A 157 7.73 1.86 -22.71
CA PHE A 157 7.91 2.98 -21.81
C PHE A 157 6.57 3.63 -21.49
N VAL A 158 6.40 4.05 -20.24
CA VAL A 158 5.22 4.76 -19.73
C VAL A 158 5.67 5.94 -18.88
N PRO A 159 4.98 7.10 -18.93
CA PRO A 159 5.26 8.22 -18.03
C PRO A 159 4.95 7.84 -16.58
N ASP A 160 5.73 8.37 -15.65
CA ASP A 160 5.56 8.25 -14.21
C ASP A 160 4.26 8.89 -13.70
N THR A 161 3.78 9.96 -14.37
CA THR A 161 2.55 10.69 -14.07
C THR A 161 1.27 10.05 -14.65
N THR A 162 1.38 8.86 -15.28
CA THR A 162 0.21 8.11 -15.75
C THR A 162 -0.59 7.59 -14.57
N THR A 163 -1.92 7.76 -14.55
CA THR A 163 -2.75 7.21 -13.46
C THR A 163 -2.74 5.67 -13.49
N LEU A 164 -2.88 5.05 -12.31
CA LEU A 164 -2.92 3.59 -12.22
C LEU A 164 -4.07 3.00 -13.01
N GLN A 165 -5.21 3.69 -13.07
CA GLN A 165 -6.36 3.28 -13.88
C GLN A 165 -6.03 3.25 -15.39
N GLU A 166 -5.38 4.29 -15.90
CA GLU A 166 -4.95 4.35 -17.30
C GLU A 166 -3.93 3.26 -17.62
N GLN A 167 -2.98 3.05 -16.72
CA GLN A 167 -1.94 2.04 -16.85
C GLN A 167 -2.51 0.62 -16.80
N LEU A 168 -3.43 0.33 -15.89
CA LEU A 168 -4.15 -0.94 -15.81
C LEU A 168 -4.86 -1.24 -17.14
N ASN A 169 -5.64 -0.26 -17.64
CA ASN A 169 -6.32 -0.37 -18.93
C ASN A 169 -5.35 -0.58 -20.09
N ALA A 170 -4.17 0.04 -20.06
CA ALA A 170 -3.14 -0.13 -21.06
C ALA A 170 -2.53 -1.53 -21.02
N PHE A 171 -2.25 -2.09 -19.82
CA PHE A 171 -1.81 -3.47 -19.65
C PHE A 171 -2.82 -4.46 -20.23
N LEU A 172 -4.10 -4.31 -19.89
CA LEU A 172 -5.17 -5.19 -20.37
C LEU A 172 -5.32 -5.13 -21.90
N ARG A 173 -5.35 -3.93 -22.49
CA ARG A 173 -5.44 -3.77 -23.97
C ARG A 173 -4.26 -4.35 -24.71
N ARG A 174 -3.04 -4.16 -24.20
CA ARG A 174 -1.80 -4.68 -24.80
C ARG A 174 -1.52 -6.12 -24.48
N LYS A 175 -2.22 -6.72 -23.51
CA LYS A 175 -1.91 -8.02 -22.93
C LYS A 175 -0.46 -8.08 -22.43
N ALA A 176 -0.01 -6.97 -21.85
CA ALA A 176 1.32 -6.81 -21.27
C ALA A 176 1.21 -6.84 -19.75
N HIS A 177 2.31 -7.16 -19.07
CA HIS A 177 2.39 -7.26 -17.61
C HIS A 177 3.58 -6.47 -17.04
N PHE A 178 4.26 -5.68 -17.89
CA PHE A 178 5.51 -5.05 -17.52
C PHE A 178 5.74 -3.81 -18.39
N ALA A 179 6.15 -2.70 -17.77
CA ALA A 179 6.54 -1.47 -18.45
C ALA A 179 7.73 -0.81 -17.75
N ILE A 180 8.56 -0.08 -18.49
CA ILE A 180 9.60 0.78 -17.95
C ILE A 180 9.01 2.16 -17.72
N VAL A 181 9.24 2.73 -16.54
CA VAL A 181 8.76 4.05 -16.16
C VAL A 181 9.82 5.09 -16.46
N VAL A 182 9.39 6.19 -17.09
CA VAL A 182 10.25 7.31 -17.46
C VAL A 182 9.65 8.64 -17.02
N ASP A 183 10.52 9.60 -16.73
CA ASP A 183 10.15 11.00 -16.50
C ASP A 183 9.85 11.76 -17.80
N GLU A 184 9.58 13.06 -17.69
CA GLU A 184 9.31 13.96 -18.83
C GLU A 184 10.53 14.22 -19.74
N TYR A 185 11.73 13.86 -19.27
CA TYR A 185 12.98 13.97 -20.06
C TYR A 185 13.34 12.66 -20.75
N GLY A 186 12.60 11.56 -20.42
CA GLY A 186 12.87 10.23 -20.94
C GLY A 186 13.95 9.48 -20.15
N GLU A 187 14.32 9.94 -18.95
CA GLU A 187 15.19 9.22 -18.04
C GLU A 187 14.41 8.10 -17.33
N VAL A 188 15.07 6.98 -17.09
CA VAL A 188 14.42 5.82 -16.47
C VAL A 188 14.29 6.03 -14.97
N GLU A 189 13.07 6.09 -14.47
CA GLU A 189 12.75 6.21 -13.05
C GLU A 189 12.50 4.85 -12.38
N GLY A 190 12.08 3.84 -13.14
CA GLY A 190 11.82 2.53 -12.59
C GLY A 190 11.12 1.58 -13.55
N LEU A 191 10.38 0.67 -12.98
CA LEU A 191 9.49 -0.24 -13.72
C LEU A 191 8.17 -0.41 -12.94
N VAL A 192 7.11 -0.75 -13.66
CA VAL A 192 5.81 -1.08 -13.08
C VAL A 192 5.30 -2.38 -13.69
N THR A 193 4.69 -3.22 -12.88
CA THR A 193 4.05 -4.46 -13.32
C THR A 193 2.54 -4.41 -13.14
N LEU A 194 1.83 -5.31 -13.79
CA LEU A 194 0.39 -5.48 -13.59
C LEU A 194 0.10 -5.93 -12.15
N GLU A 195 0.99 -6.75 -11.61
CA GLU A 195 0.93 -7.26 -10.26
C GLU A 195 0.94 -6.13 -9.23
N ASP A 196 1.82 -5.11 -9.38
CA ASP A 196 1.91 -3.95 -8.48
C ASP A 196 0.58 -3.15 -8.46
N ILE A 197 -0.06 -2.96 -9.62
CA ILE A 197 -1.35 -2.26 -9.70
C ILE A 197 -2.49 -3.09 -9.10
N ILE A 198 -2.47 -4.41 -9.28
CA ILE A 198 -3.49 -5.29 -8.69
C ILE A 198 -3.35 -5.31 -7.17
N GLU A 199 -2.13 -5.22 -6.64
CA GLU A 199 -1.86 -5.15 -5.22
C GLU A 199 -2.51 -3.92 -4.57
N GLU A 200 -2.54 -2.76 -5.24
CA GLU A 200 -3.28 -1.57 -4.78
C GLU A 200 -4.80 -1.78 -4.68
N ILE A 201 -5.37 -2.62 -5.55
CA ILE A 201 -6.82 -2.91 -5.52
C ILE A 201 -7.16 -3.95 -4.44
N VAL A 202 -6.38 -5.03 -4.39
CA VAL A 202 -6.69 -6.20 -3.57
C VAL A 202 -6.10 -6.06 -2.17
N GLY A 203 -5.11 -5.19 -2.00
CA GLY A 203 -4.18 -5.17 -0.88
C GLY A 203 -3.16 -6.31 -1.01
N GLU A 204 -2.17 -6.36 -0.13
CA GLU A 204 -1.37 -7.58 -0.04
C GLU A 204 -2.32 -8.77 0.02
N ILE A 205 -2.13 -9.74 -0.87
CA ILE A 205 -2.87 -11.02 -0.78
C ILE A 205 -2.29 -11.72 0.45
N ALA A 206 -2.62 -11.14 1.61
CA ALA A 206 -2.43 -11.82 2.86
C ALA A 206 -3.24 -13.11 2.75
N ASP A 207 -2.60 -14.25 2.90
CA ASP A 207 -3.29 -15.50 3.15
C ASP A 207 -4.32 -15.21 4.25
N GLU A 208 -5.53 -15.77 4.21
CA GLU A 208 -6.61 -15.54 5.20
C GLU A 208 -6.14 -15.66 6.67
N HIS A 209 -4.86 -15.97 6.85
CA HIS A 209 -4.14 -16.17 8.10
C HIS A 209 -2.97 -15.21 8.34
N ASP A 210 -2.64 -14.29 7.42
CA ASP A 210 -1.55 -13.34 7.63
C ASP A 210 -2.02 -12.15 8.47
N ILE A 211 -1.55 -12.14 9.70
CA ILE A 211 -1.77 -11.06 10.65
C ILE A 211 -0.72 -9.99 10.37
N ASP A 212 -1.14 -8.90 9.72
CA ASP A 212 -0.25 -7.76 9.43
C ASP A 212 -0.05 -6.87 10.66
N ILE A 213 0.58 -7.44 11.68
CA ILE A 213 1.09 -6.68 12.83
C ILE A 213 2.57 -6.97 12.95
N GLN A 214 3.37 -5.92 12.92
CA GLN A 214 4.80 -6.04 13.15
C GLN A 214 5.09 -6.78 14.47
N GLY A 215 5.81 -7.89 14.39
CA GLY A 215 6.11 -8.74 15.54
C GLY A 215 5.06 -9.81 15.86
N VAL A 216 4.07 -10.04 14.99
CA VAL A 216 3.07 -11.12 15.10
C VAL A 216 3.17 -12.05 13.91
N LYS A 217 3.20 -13.35 14.15
CA LYS A 217 3.22 -14.37 13.10
C LYS A 217 2.28 -15.51 13.48
N GLN A 218 1.31 -15.80 12.64
CA GLN A 218 0.49 -17.00 12.76
C GLN A 218 1.22 -18.20 12.18
N GLU A 219 1.14 -19.34 12.83
CA GLU A 219 1.73 -20.60 12.36
C GLU A 219 0.63 -21.53 11.82
N ALA A 220 1.00 -22.46 10.96
CA ALA A 220 0.07 -23.39 10.30
C ALA A 220 -0.75 -24.26 11.29
N ASP A 221 -0.30 -24.37 12.57
CA ASP A 221 -1.01 -25.11 13.63
C ASP A 221 -2.06 -24.22 14.36
N GLY A 222 -2.33 -23.01 13.87
CA GLY A 222 -3.24 -22.05 14.47
C GLY A 222 -2.66 -21.34 15.71
N SER A 223 -1.39 -21.58 16.05
CA SER A 223 -0.71 -20.82 17.11
C SER A 223 -0.22 -19.48 16.58
N VAL A 224 -0.12 -18.49 17.47
CA VAL A 224 0.39 -17.16 17.17
C VAL A 224 1.69 -16.94 17.92
N VAL A 225 2.75 -16.64 17.19
CA VAL A 225 4.04 -16.20 17.75
C VAL A 225 4.03 -14.68 17.76
N VAL A 226 4.29 -14.09 18.93
CA VAL A 226 4.17 -12.64 19.12
C VAL A 226 5.37 -12.10 19.90
N ASP A 227 5.88 -10.94 19.49
CA ASP A 227 6.89 -10.22 20.25
C ASP A 227 6.24 -9.58 21.48
N GLY A 228 6.92 -9.67 22.63
CA GLY A 228 6.35 -9.26 23.93
C GLY A 228 5.97 -7.78 24.01
N THR A 229 6.47 -6.94 23.14
CA THR A 229 6.18 -5.51 23.06
C THR A 229 4.89 -5.17 22.31
N VAL A 230 4.27 -6.15 21.64
CA VAL A 230 3.04 -5.93 20.86
C VAL A 230 1.90 -5.56 21.82
N SER A 231 1.11 -4.56 21.41
CA SER A 231 -0.04 -4.05 22.15
C SER A 231 -1.16 -5.10 22.21
N ILE A 232 -1.79 -5.24 23.37
CA ILE A 232 -2.97 -6.11 23.53
C ILE A 232 -4.12 -5.64 22.65
N ARG A 233 -4.31 -4.32 22.48
CA ARG A 233 -5.35 -3.75 21.61
C ARG A 233 -5.17 -4.15 20.16
N ASP A 234 -3.93 -4.13 19.67
CA ASP A 234 -3.64 -4.50 18.29
C ASP A 234 -3.88 -6.01 18.07
N LEU A 235 -3.48 -6.86 19.03
CA LEU A 235 -3.77 -8.28 19.00
C LEU A 235 -5.28 -8.56 19.05
N ASN A 236 -6.02 -7.89 19.94
CA ASN A 236 -7.47 -8.04 20.01
C ASN A 236 -8.16 -7.65 18.72
N ARG A 237 -7.71 -6.56 18.09
CA ARG A 237 -8.27 -6.08 16.83
C ARG A 237 -7.99 -7.03 15.66
N ALA A 238 -6.75 -7.52 15.55
CA ALA A 238 -6.33 -8.32 14.42
C ALA A 238 -6.80 -9.78 14.50
N LEU A 239 -6.88 -10.31 15.71
CA LEU A 239 -7.18 -11.73 15.96
C LEU A 239 -8.59 -11.98 16.44
N ASP A 240 -9.41 -10.91 16.56
CA ASP A 240 -10.74 -10.95 17.17
C ASP A 240 -10.70 -11.58 18.59
N TRP A 241 -9.67 -11.17 19.37
CA TRP A 241 -9.51 -11.60 20.75
C TRP A 241 -10.06 -10.57 21.72
N HIS A 242 -10.30 -11.00 22.96
CA HIS A 242 -10.84 -10.18 24.03
C HIS A 242 -9.96 -10.31 25.29
N LEU A 243 -8.65 -10.12 25.11
CA LEU A 243 -7.71 -10.10 26.23
C LEU A 243 -7.87 -8.77 27.00
N PRO A 244 -7.80 -8.78 28.33
CA PRO A 244 -7.89 -7.56 29.12
C PRO A 244 -6.67 -6.66 28.87
N ASP A 245 -6.91 -5.36 28.67
CA ASP A 245 -5.89 -4.34 28.42
C ASP A 245 -5.87 -3.23 29.48
N GLU A 246 -6.63 -3.43 30.58
CA GLU A 246 -6.74 -2.48 31.68
C GLU A 246 -5.51 -2.50 32.58
N GLU A 247 -4.95 -3.69 32.87
CA GLU A 247 -3.83 -3.88 33.80
C GLU A 247 -2.48 -3.89 33.08
N ALA A 248 -2.45 -4.09 31.76
CA ALA A 248 -1.24 -4.14 30.95
C ALA A 248 -1.49 -3.67 29.51
N THR A 249 -0.59 -2.88 28.98
CA THR A 249 -0.66 -2.40 27.58
C THR A 249 -0.12 -3.41 26.58
N THR A 250 0.86 -4.24 26.97
CA THR A 250 1.56 -5.19 26.09
C THR A 250 1.28 -6.62 26.48
N ILE A 251 1.41 -7.53 25.51
CA ILE A 251 1.18 -8.96 25.74
C ILE A 251 2.16 -9.56 26.77
N ALA A 252 3.41 -9.09 26.80
CA ALA A 252 4.38 -9.49 27.83
C ALA A 252 3.94 -8.99 29.22
N GLY A 253 3.43 -7.76 29.30
CA GLY A 253 2.91 -7.17 30.51
C GLY A 253 1.76 -7.99 31.10
N LEU A 254 0.81 -8.42 30.25
CA LEU A 254 -0.31 -9.28 30.67
C LEU A 254 0.19 -10.60 31.28
N VAL A 255 1.14 -11.27 30.59
CA VAL A 255 1.67 -12.55 31.10
C VAL A 255 2.41 -12.36 32.42
N ILE A 256 3.17 -11.27 32.58
CA ILE A 256 3.88 -10.96 33.86
C ILE A 256 2.86 -10.65 34.96
N HIS A 257 1.80 -9.90 34.67
CA HIS A 257 0.74 -9.58 35.61
C HIS A 257 0.03 -10.84 36.09
N GLU A 258 -0.42 -11.71 35.21
CA GLU A 258 -1.11 -12.95 35.54
C GLU A 258 -0.21 -13.97 36.27
N ALA A 259 1.06 -14.07 35.86
CA ALA A 259 2.03 -14.96 36.50
C ALA A 259 2.59 -14.43 37.81
N GLN A 260 2.33 -13.14 38.16
CA GLN A 260 2.86 -12.44 39.35
C GLN A 260 4.40 -12.52 39.47
N SER A 261 5.08 -12.78 38.37
CA SER A 261 6.54 -12.90 38.29
C SER A 261 6.97 -12.80 36.82
N ILE A 262 8.26 -12.60 36.55
CA ILE A 262 8.78 -12.68 35.20
C ILE A 262 9.11 -14.15 34.88
N PRO A 263 8.33 -14.81 34.01
CA PRO A 263 8.52 -16.23 33.73
C PRO A 263 9.82 -16.54 33.00
N ASP A 264 10.34 -17.75 33.20
CA ASP A 264 11.47 -18.28 32.45
C ASP A 264 11.04 -18.85 31.09
N GLU A 265 12.01 -19.04 30.18
CA GLU A 265 11.77 -19.66 28.89
C GLU A 265 11.17 -21.05 29.05
N LYS A 266 10.25 -21.40 28.14
CA LYS A 266 9.49 -22.67 28.09
C LYS A 266 8.41 -22.80 29.19
N GLN A 267 8.26 -21.87 30.11
CA GLN A 267 7.12 -21.86 31.01
C GLN A 267 5.84 -21.56 30.23
N ALA A 268 4.75 -22.20 30.64
CA ALA A 268 3.45 -22.07 30.03
C ALA A 268 2.39 -21.72 31.08
N PHE A 269 1.47 -20.84 30.70
CA PHE A 269 0.38 -20.36 31.52
C PHE A 269 -0.92 -20.42 30.72
N THR A 270 -2.03 -20.68 31.40
CA THR A 270 -3.35 -20.71 30.75
C THR A 270 -4.27 -19.75 31.48
N PHE A 271 -4.69 -18.67 30.80
CA PHE A 271 -5.65 -17.68 31.30
C PHE A 271 -6.38 -17.03 30.12
N HIS A 272 -7.54 -16.44 30.39
CA HIS A 272 -8.39 -15.80 29.36
C HIS A 272 -8.68 -16.67 28.14
N GLY A 273 -8.86 -17.99 28.35
CA GLY A 273 -9.15 -18.95 27.27
C GLY A 273 -8.00 -19.23 26.31
N LYS A 274 -6.78 -18.83 26.67
CA LYS A 274 -5.57 -19.02 25.83
C LYS A 274 -4.43 -19.57 26.65
N ARG A 275 -3.55 -20.34 25.98
CA ARG A 275 -2.32 -20.87 26.55
C ARG A 275 -1.14 -20.08 26.02
N PHE A 276 -0.38 -19.48 26.92
CA PHE A 276 0.81 -18.65 26.66
C PHE A 276 2.05 -19.46 26.98
N VAL A 277 3.00 -19.52 26.05
CA VAL A 277 4.28 -20.20 26.22
C VAL A 277 5.40 -19.18 26.01
N VAL A 278 6.28 -18.99 26.97
CA VAL A 278 7.43 -18.10 26.86
C VAL A 278 8.49 -18.77 25.95
N MET A 279 8.69 -18.20 24.76
CA MET A 279 9.68 -18.71 23.80
C MET A 279 11.07 -18.13 24.03
N LYS A 280 11.12 -16.82 24.40
CA LYS A 280 12.39 -16.12 24.62
C LYS A 280 12.23 -15.07 25.69
N ARG A 281 13.19 -15.07 26.63
CA ARG A 281 13.37 -14.05 27.67
C ARG A 281 14.64 -13.27 27.42
N ASP A 282 14.61 -11.96 27.62
CA ASP A 282 15.76 -11.08 27.58
C ASP A 282 15.85 -10.32 28.90
N LYS A 283 16.74 -10.78 29.80
CA LYS A 283 16.92 -10.24 31.15
C LYS A 283 15.58 -10.20 31.92
N ASN A 284 15.02 -9.01 32.10
CA ASN A 284 13.82 -8.75 32.88
C ASN A 284 12.56 -8.54 32.02
N ARG A 285 12.55 -9.00 30.76
CA ARG A 285 11.40 -8.90 29.89
C ARG A 285 11.18 -10.19 29.10
N ILE A 286 9.93 -10.48 28.79
CA ILE A 286 9.58 -11.51 27.82
C ILE A 286 9.75 -10.92 26.45
N ALA A 287 10.67 -11.46 25.65
CA ALA A 287 10.95 -10.99 24.30
C ALA A 287 9.97 -11.59 23.28
N ARG A 288 9.60 -12.87 23.45
CA ARG A 288 8.72 -13.57 22.51
C ARG A 288 7.87 -14.64 23.17
N LEU A 289 6.61 -14.70 22.76
CA LEU A 289 5.59 -15.63 23.25
C LEU A 289 5.00 -16.42 22.10
N ARG A 290 4.54 -17.67 22.42
CA ARG A 290 3.61 -18.42 21.58
C ARG A 290 2.27 -18.53 22.29
N ILE A 291 1.19 -18.21 21.60
CA ILE A 291 -0.17 -18.22 22.14
C ILE A 291 -1.00 -19.22 21.35
N LYS A 292 -1.74 -20.07 22.04
CA LYS A 292 -2.65 -21.06 21.45
C LYS A 292 -4.03 -20.94 22.10
N PRO A 293 -5.11 -21.32 21.40
CA PRO A 293 -6.39 -21.54 22.07
C PRO A 293 -6.22 -22.56 23.21
N ALA A 294 -6.81 -22.29 24.37
CA ALA A 294 -6.84 -23.31 25.43
C ALA A 294 -7.74 -24.45 24.96
N MET A 295 -7.20 -25.68 24.87
CA MET A 295 -8.06 -26.83 24.63
C MET A 295 -8.95 -27.00 25.87
N LEU A 296 -10.28 -27.05 25.67
CA LEU A 296 -11.25 -27.40 26.70
C LEU A 296 -11.01 -28.89 27.06
N GLY A 297 -10.22 -29.14 28.10
CA GLY A 297 -10.02 -30.50 28.59
C GLY A 297 -8.58 -30.84 29.00
N GLU A 298 -7.96 -30.10 29.93
CA GLU A 298 -6.94 -30.62 30.87
C GLU A 298 -7.09 -29.89 32.22
#